data_9c7aeaa9929ee366455503722c4b3969
#
_entry.id   9c7aeaa9929ee366455503722c4b3969
#
_cell.length_a   1.000
_cell.length_b   1.000
_cell.length_c   1.000
_cell.angle_alpha   90.00
_cell.angle_beta   90.00
_cell.angle_gamma   90.00
#
_symmetry.space_group_name_H-M   'P 1'
#
loop_
_entity.id
_entity.type
_entity.pdbx_description
1 polymer ?
#
loop_
_entity_poly.entity_id
_entity_poly.type
_entity_poly.pdbx_seq_one_letter_code
_entity_poly.pdbx_strand_id
1 'polypeptide(L)'
;MYNRRMDECKKIWDILLLGISNKISTVVYDMWFSQLEPLTIAHNKIIIVAKLNSVKKTINSNYREIIIEEIKKLNTFVDDFIIITPDEISVYEDKIKEDKQESENVEQFTYLVDNNFTFDKFVVGQSNQIVYAAAKAVANQPGTLHNPLFIYGGVGLGKTHIMHAIGNEILKSNKKAKILYCTTEQFVNDFIDSIRNNKDNEQNKRFREKYRNVDILMLDDIQFLAGKTGTQEALFHTFNDLYQNKKQIILSSDRHPKELTFLEERLQSRFSSGLTVDISTPDLETRIAILQKKAFYKNVNLPIEVVYFIAESFDSNIRELEGALQKVIFYCQLEGREPDSVDIIKEALKDDIDVSNHILSLDTIVDATCSYFNIKKEEIIGKKKLKQIVQARQIAIYLINDMLGVPLATIGSYFGGRDHTTIIYARDKMENEIKSNNLISNQIKDIKNMIQKR
;
A
#
# COMPACT_ATOMS: atom_id res chain seq x y z
N MET A 1 27.79 -13.26 12.34
CA MET A 1 27.78 -11.88 11.80
C MET A 1 29.00 -11.06 12.23
N TYR A 2 29.50 -11.15 13.47
CA TYR A 2 30.62 -10.36 14.00
C TYR A 2 31.93 -10.51 13.19
N ASN A 3 32.34 -11.71 12.84
CA ASN A 3 33.56 -11.96 12.05
C ASN A 3 33.50 -11.36 10.63
N ARG A 4 32.34 -11.32 10.01
CA ARG A 4 32.18 -10.81 8.64
C ARG A 4 32.35 -9.29 8.54
N ARG A 5 31.89 -8.55 9.56
CA ARG A 5 32.05 -7.09 9.63
C ARG A 5 33.47 -6.66 10.01
N MET A 6 34.17 -7.46 10.82
CA MET A 6 35.60 -7.20 11.12
C MET A 6 36.47 -7.39 9.86
N ASP A 7 36.20 -8.42 9.07
CA ASP A 7 36.94 -8.65 7.82
C ASP A 7 36.68 -7.55 6.79
N GLU A 8 35.48 -7.02 6.72
CA GLU A 8 35.09 -5.91 5.85
C GLU A 8 35.73 -4.57 6.31
N CYS A 9 35.72 -4.31 7.62
CA CYS A 9 36.38 -3.15 8.22
C CYS A 9 37.89 -3.14 7.91
N LYS A 10 38.53 -4.29 8.07
CA LYS A 10 39.98 -4.45 7.79
C LYS A 10 40.28 -4.21 6.31
N LYS A 11 39.49 -4.76 5.40
CA LYS A 11 39.65 -4.54 3.95
C LYS A 11 39.54 -3.07 3.58
N ILE A 12 38.52 -2.38 4.08
CA ILE A 12 38.33 -0.95 3.82
C ILE A 12 39.50 -0.15 4.38
N TRP A 13 39.94 -0.47 5.60
CA TRP A 13 41.07 0.20 6.22
C TRP A 13 42.38 -0.01 5.45
N ASP A 14 42.67 -1.22 5.00
CA ASP A 14 43.87 -1.54 4.22
C ASP A 14 43.90 -0.74 2.90
N ILE A 15 42.76 -0.57 2.24
CA ILE A 15 42.66 0.26 1.03
C ILE A 15 42.88 1.74 1.35
N LEU A 16 42.32 2.24 2.47
CA LEU A 16 42.54 3.61 2.93
C LEU A 16 44.03 3.88 3.24
N LEU A 17 44.69 2.95 3.92
CA LEU A 17 46.12 3.06 4.20
C LEU A 17 46.98 3.14 2.96
N LEU A 18 46.65 2.38 1.90
CA LEU A 18 47.31 2.48 0.60
C LEU A 18 47.11 3.86 -0.05
N GLY A 19 45.91 4.41 0.03
CA GLY A 19 45.64 5.76 -0.50
C GLY A 19 46.38 6.86 0.30
N ILE A 20 46.43 6.74 1.63
CA ILE A 20 47.10 7.66 2.51
C ILE A 20 48.62 7.59 2.32
N SER A 21 49.21 6.40 2.20
CA SER A 21 50.69 6.21 2.02
C SER A 21 51.22 6.89 0.76
N ASN A 22 50.38 7.07 -0.27
CA ASN A 22 50.74 7.80 -1.49
C ASN A 22 50.78 9.33 -1.31
N LYS A 23 50.20 9.86 -0.22
CA LYS A 23 50.09 11.29 0.00
C LYS A 23 51.02 11.82 1.11
N ILE A 24 51.64 10.94 1.89
CA ILE A 24 52.51 11.29 3.00
C ILE A 24 53.89 10.62 2.85
N SER A 25 54.89 11.15 3.52
CA SER A 25 56.20 10.51 3.53
C SER A 25 56.20 9.20 4.33
N THR A 26 57.08 8.27 3.92
CA THR A 26 57.23 6.98 4.64
C THR A 26 57.54 7.15 6.14
N VAL A 27 58.31 8.15 6.48
CA VAL A 27 58.61 8.47 7.90
C VAL A 27 57.34 8.85 8.69
N VAL A 28 56.50 9.67 8.09
CA VAL A 28 55.20 10.08 8.70
C VAL A 28 54.24 8.89 8.81
N TYR A 29 54.21 8.04 7.75
CA TYR A 29 53.38 6.84 7.76
C TYR A 29 53.78 5.89 8.89
N ASP A 30 55.08 5.57 8.97
CA ASP A 30 55.61 4.64 9.99
C ASP A 30 55.43 5.19 11.41
N MET A 31 55.53 6.49 11.57
CA MET A 31 55.41 7.13 12.90
C MET A 31 53.95 7.18 13.40
N TRP A 32 53.00 7.45 12.54
CA TRP A 32 51.63 7.76 12.96
C TRP A 32 50.59 6.76 12.51
N PHE A 33 50.68 6.19 11.32
CA PHE A 33 49.63 5.35 10.73
C PHE A 33 49.86 3.85 10.91
N SER A 34 51.11 3.40 11.00
CA SER A 34 51.43 1.98 11.23
C SER A 34 50.95 1.45 12.60
N GLN A 35 50.66 2.35 13.54
CA GLN A 35 50.21 2.02 14.89
C GLN A 35 48.68 2.00 15.03
N LEU A 36 47.96 2.26 13.96
CA LEU A 36 46.51 2.31 13.96
C LEU A 36 45.91 0.95 13.58
N GLU A 37 45.01 0.45 14.39
CA GLU A 37 44.32 -0.82 14.16
C GLU A 37 42.81 -0.58 13.96
N PRO A 38 42.19 -1.07 12.88
CA PRO A 38 40.75 -0.95 12.70
C PRO A 38 40.03 -1.87 13.65
N LEU A 39 39.02 -1.35 14.39
CA LEU A 39 38.24 -2.10 15.37
C LEU A 39 36.93 -2.60 14.71
N THR A 40 36.11 -1.69 14.20
CA THR A 40 34.81 -1.98 13.64
C THR A 40 34.29 -0.81 12.79
N ILE A 41 33.16 -1.01 12.13
CA ILE A 41 32.38 0.07 11.48
C ILE A 41 31.06 0.22 12.25
N ALA A 42 30.77 1.44 12.70
CA ALA A 42 29.52 1.79 13.36
C ALA A 42 29.06 3.17 12.89
N HIS A 43 27.76 3.33 12.61
CA HIS A 43 27.14 4.60 12.16
C HIS A 43 27.85 5.24 10.96
N ASN A 44 28.15 4.43 9.95
CA ASN A 44 28.91 4.85 8.75
C ASN A 44 30.32 5.39 9.04
N LYS A 45 30.88 5.12 10.23
CA LYS A 45 32.22 5.56 10.60
C LYS A 45 33.12 4.37 10.90
N ILE A 46 34.35 4.43 10.41
CA ILE A 46 35.38 3.48 10.82
C ILE A 46 35.89 3.88 12.21
N ILE A 47 35.90 2.92 13.13
CA ILE A 47 36.46 3.08 14.47
C ILE A 47 37.84 2.46 14.46
N ILE A 48 38.84 3.27 14.79
CA ILE A 48 40.26 2.96 14.75
C ILE A 48 40.84 3.11 16.12
N VAL A 49 41.66 2.17 16.55
CA VAL A 49 42.36 2.21 17.84
C VAL A 49 43.76 2.74 17.62
N ALA A 50 44.09 3.80 18.34
CA ALA A 50 45.46 4.33 18.46
C ALA A 50 46.03 3.95 19.83
N LYS A 51 47.22 3.33 19.86
CA LYS A 51 47.88 2.86 21.09
C LYS A 51 48.17 3.98 22.08
N LEU A 52 48.36 5.21 21.60
CA LEU A 52 48.72 6.38 22.37
C LEU A 52 47.79 7.57 22.09
N ASN A 53 47.46 8.33 23.12
CA ASN A 53 46.62 9.53 22.98
C ASN A 53 47.30 10.64 22.14
N SER A 54 48.64 10.67 22.13
CA SER A 54 49.39 11.58 21.26
C SER A 54 49.16 11.30 19.78
N VAL A 55 49.11 10.01 19.37
CA VAL A 55 48.79 9.58 17.99
C VAL A 55 47.39 10.00 17.62
N LYS A 56 46.38 9.74 18.48
CA LYS A 56 44.99 10.18 18.30
C LYS A 56 44.90 11.70 18.07
N LYS A 57 45.57 12.50 18.91
CA LYS A 57 45.55 13.97 18.77
C LYS A 57 46.22 14.43 17.47
N THR A 58 47.39 13.91 17.15
CA THR A 58 48.14 14.31 15.94
C THR A 58 47.39 13.99 14.67
N ILE A 59 46.80 12.80 14.59
CA ILE A 59 46.03 12.41 13.39
C ILE A 59 44.77 13.27 13.24
N ASN A 60 44.02 13.49 14.31
CA ASN A 60 42.83 14.33 14.24
C ASN A 60 43.15 15.79 13.89
N SER A 61 44.28 16.33 14.34
CA SER A 61 44.65 17.72 14.07
C SER A 61 45.27 17.93 12.69
N ASN A 62 46.14 17.00 12.25
CA ASN A 62 46.99 17.25 11.07
C ASN A 62 46.64 16.42 9.84
N TYR A 63 45.97 15.28 10.05
CA TYR A 63 45.75 14.31 8.95
C TYR A 63 44.28 13.96 8.71
N ARG A 64 43.36 14.59 9.46
CA ARG A 64 41.91 14.31 9.36
C ARG A 64 41.39 14.55 7.96
N GLU A 65 41.77 15.62 7.30
CA GLU A 65 41.31 15.99 5.97
C GLU A 65 41.76 14.97 4.92
N ILE A 66 43.00 14.49 5.03
CA ILE A 66 43.57 13.49 4.13
C ILE A 66 42.81 12.17 4.23
N ILE A 67 42.48 11.74 5.45
CA ILE A 67 41.72 10.50 5.68
C ILE A 67 40.29 10.63 5.13
N ILE A 68 39.61 11.74 5.40
CA ILE A 68 38.25 12.00 4.90
C ILE A 68 38.22 12.06 3.36
N GLU A 69 39.23 12.66 2.74
CA GLU A 69 39.33 12.70 1.28
C GLU A 69 39.49 11.29 0.68
N GLU A 70 40.30 10.43 1.30
CA GLU A 70 40.44 9.03 0.84
C GLU A 70 39.16 8.21 1.11
N ILE A 71 38.48 8.42 2.23
CA ILE A 71 37.16 7.79 2.49
C ILE A 71 36.15 8.14 1.39
N LYS A 72 36.06 9.41 0.99
CA LYS A 72 35.16 9.86 -0.07
C LYS A 72 35.47 9.22 -1.44
N LYS A 73 36.72 8.95 -1.75
CA LYS A 73 37.12 8.30 -3.00
C LYS A 73 36.69 6.85 -3.11
N LEU A 74 36.55 6.16 -1.98
CA LEU A 74 36.15 4.75 -1.96
C LEU A 74 34.67 4.51 -2.35
N ASN A 75 33.86 5.56 -2.37
CA ASN A 75 32.43 5.50 -2.70
C ASN A 75 31.68 4.36 -1.97
N THR A 76 32.04 4.16 -0.68
CA THR A 76 31.43 3.16 0.21
C THR A 76 30.39 3.80 1.12
N PHE A 77 29.70 2.99 1.93
CA PHE A 77 28.76 3.48 2.95
C PHE A 77 29.44 4.19 4.14
N VAL A 78 30.78 4.24 4.17
CA VAL A 78 31.56 4.91 5.21
C VAL A 78 31.77 6.36 4.80
N ASP A 79 31.48 7.30 5.70
CA ASP A 79 31.55 8.76 5.47
C ASP A 79 32.52 9.49 6.39
N ASP A 80 32.95 8.88 7.51
CA ASP A 80 33.83 9.48 8.51
C ASP A 80 34.64 8.40 9.27
N PHE A 81 35.51 8.82 10.18
CA PHE A 81 36.24 7.94 11.08
C PHE A 81 36.32 8.50 12.52
N ILE A 82 36.53 7.61 13.47
CA ILE A 82 36.75 7.96 14.86
C ILE A 82 37.99 7.22 15.38
N ILE A 83 38.90 7.96 16.03
CA ILE A 83 40.04 7.35 16.68
C ILE A 83 39.79 7.29 18.19
N ILE A 84 39.96 6.10 18.75
CA ILE A 84 39.84 5.83 20.17
C ILE A 84 41.15 5.27 20.74
N THR A 85 41.35 5.39 22.05
CA THR A 85 42.46 4.72 22.78
C THR A 85 41.94 3.40 23.35
N PRO A 86 42.86 2.46 23.73
CA PRO A 86 42.46 1.19 24.34
C PRO A 86 41.58 1.37 25.59
N ASP A 87 41.79 2.41 26.39
CA ASP A 87 40.97 2.71 27.58
C ASP A 87 39.54 3.13 27.23
N GLU A 88 39.32 3.61 26.03
CA GLU A 88 38.01 4.05 25.55
C GLU A 88 37.22 2.91 24.86
N ILE A 89 37.84 1.74 24.62
CA ILE A 89 37.19 0.64 23.88
C ILE A 89 35.93 0.15 24.63
N SER A 90 36.04 -0.10 25.94
CA SER A 90 34.92 -0.60 26.74
C SER A 90 33.74 0.40 26.77
N VAL A 91 34.04 1.68 26.93
CA VAL A 91 33.03 2.74 26.91
C VAL A 91 32.37 2.87 25.55
N TYR A 92 33.13 2.66 24.48
CA TYR A 92 32.61 2.72 23.10
C TYR A 92 31.82 1.47 22.73
N GLU A 93 32.24 0.29 23.19
CA GLU A 93 31.48 -0.95 23.03
C GLU A 93 30.16 -0.91 23.80
N ASP A 94 30.12 -0.35 24.99
CA ASP A 94 28.90 -0.20 25.77
C ASP A 94 27.94 0.83 25.12
N LYS A 95 28.46 1.95 24.62
CA LYS A 95 27.68 2.88 23.80
C LYS A 95 27.13 2.24 22.53
N ILE A 96 27.93 1.43 21.83
CA ILE A 96 27.45 0.69 20.64
C ILE A 96 26.41 -0.35 21.03
N LYS A 97 26.48 -0.97 22.21
CA LYS A 97 25.49 -1.89 22.74
C LYS A 97 24.19 -1.17 23.15
N GLU A 98 24.31 -0.02 23.83
CA GLU A 98 23.17 0.84 24.20
C GLU A 98 22.48 1.41 22.96
N ASP A 99 23.22 1.92 21.98
CA ASP A 99 22.68 2.39 20.70
C ASP A 99 22.11 1.24 19.86
N LYS A 100 22.66 0.02 19.96
CA LYS A 100 22.07 -1.19 19.36
C LYS A 100 20.78 -1.63 20.06
N GLN A 101 20.74 -1.59 21.38
CA GLN A 101 19.52 -1.87 22.15
C GLN A 101 18.45 -0.80 21.92
N GLU A 102 18.83 0.48 21.79
CA GLU A 102 17.91 1.53 21.37
C GLU A 102 17.49 1.37 19.90
N SER A 103 18.40 1.03 18.99
CA SER A 103 18.06 0.80 17.59
C SER A 103 17.30 -0.51 17.38
N GLU A 104 17.61 -1.58 18.08
CA GLU A 104 16.83 -2.82 18.08
C GLU A 104 15.46 -2.62 18.73
N ASN A 105 15.33 -1.80 19.78
CA ASN A 105 14.03 -1.39 20.31
C ASN A 105 13.27 -0.46 19.36
N VAL A 106 13.95 0.44 18.65
CA VAL A 106 13.34 1.29 17.61
C VAL A 106 13.02 0.44 16.38
N GLU A 107 13.88 -0.50 15.96
CA GLU A 107 13.57 -1.48 14.92
C GLU A 107 12.44 -2.43 15.33
N GLN A 108 12.33 -2.83 16.60
CA GLN A 108 11.16 -3.58 17.10
C GLN A 108 9.86 -2.79 17.07
N PHE A 109 9.90 -1.46 17.16
CA PHE A 109 8.71 -0.59 17.14
C PHE A 109 8.43 0.08 15.78
N THR A 110 9.42 0.11 14.87
CA THR A 110 9.24 0.63 13.49
C THR A 110 8.82 -0.50 12.54
N TYR A 111 8.07 -1.47 13.06
CA TYR A 111 7.64 -2.59 12.25
C TYR A 111 6.60 -2.16 11.21
N LEU A 112 6.98 -2.44 9.98
CA LEU A 112 6.12 -2.64 8.82
C LEU A 112 5.85 -1.43 7.92
N VAL A 113 6.63 -0.35 7.99
CA VAL A 113 6.60 0.63 6.91
C VAL A 113 7.44 0.08 5.74
N ASP A 114 6.78 -0.29 4.64
CA ASP A 114 7.48 -0.72 3.44
C ASP A 114 8.12 0.48 2.74
N ASN A 115 9.46 0.48 2.66
CA ASN A 115 10.26 1.53 2.02
C ASN A 115 9.99 1.69 0.50
N ASN A 116 9.29 0.72 -0.11
CA ASN A 116 8.90 0.81 -1.50
C ASN A 116 7.72 1.76 -1.73
N PHE A 117 6.91 2.02 -0.73
CA PHE A 117 5.77 2.93 -0.81
C PHE A 117 6.14 4.32 -0.31
N THR A 118 6.47 5.21 -1.24
CA THR A 118 6.83 6.61 -0.95
C THR A 118 5.91 7.56 -1.70
N PHE A 119 5.85 8.81 -1.27
CA PHE A 119 5.11 9.85 -1.99
C PHE A 119 5.64 10.06 -3.41
N ASP A 120 6.95 9.93 -3.61
CA ASP A 120 7.56 10.07 -4.94
C ASP A 120 7.10 8.98 -5.91
N LYS A 121 6.79 7.78 -5.40
CA LYS A 121 6.27 6.67 -6.22
C LYS A 121 4.75 6.71 -6.40
N PHE A 122 4.05 7.50 -5.61
CA PHE A 122 2.61 7.67 -5.75
C PHE A 122 2.28 8.58 -6.94
N VAL A 123 1.29 8.21 -7.75
CA VAL A 123 0.81 9.02 -8.88
C VAL A 123 -0.41 9.81 -8.42
N VAL A 124 -0.33 11.13 -8.53
CA VAL A 124 -1.42 12.02 -8.14
C VAL A 124 -2.30 12.32 -9.35
N GLY A 125 -3.58 12.11 -9.22
CA GLY A 125 -4.63 12.45 -10.19
C GLY A 125 -5.83 13.08 -9.49
N GLN A 126 -6.89 13.39 -10.23
CA GLN A 126 -8.09 14.03 -9.67
C GLN A 126 -8.74 13.17 -8.57
N SER A 127 -8.73 11.85 -8.73
CA SER A 127 -9.37 10.88 -7.82
C SER A 127 -8.68 10.75 -6.45
N ASN A 128 -7.44 11.24 -6.28
CA ASN A 128 -6.64 11.03 -5.08
C ASN A 128 -5.85 12.26 -4.60
N GLN A 129 -5.99 13.42 -5.23
CA GLN A 129 -5.24 14.61 -4.85
C GLN A 129 -5.55 15.10 -3.43
N ILE A 130 -6.80 14.95 -2.97
CA ILE A 130 -7.22 15.39 -1.63
C ILE A 130 -6.55 14.50 -0.57
N VAL A 131 -6.59 13.17 -0.73
CA VAL A 131 -5.93 12.27 0.20
C VAL A 131 -4.42 12.45 0.20
N TYR A 132 -3.82 12.72 -0.97
CA TYR A 132 -2.40 13.02 -1.07
C TYR A 132 -2.02 14.27 -0.29
N ALA A 133 -2.79 15.37 -0.44
CA ALA A 133 -2.57 16.61 0.28
C ALA A 133 -2.75 16.43 1.81
N ALA A 134 -3.81 15.71 2.23
CA ALA A 134 -4.05 15.37 3.64
C ALA A 134 -2.89 14.52 4.22
N ALA A 135 -2.43 13.53 3.47
CA ALA A 135 -1.33 12.67 3.86
C ALA A 135 0.00 13.46 4.04
N LYS A 136 0.29 14.37 3.13
CA LYS A 136 1.45 15.27 3.24
C LYS A 136 1.34 16.19 4.45
N ALA A 137 0.16 16.75 4.74
CA ALA A 137 -0.06 17.59 5.91
C ALA A 137 0.17 16.81 7.22
N VAL A 138 -0.36 15.57 7.31
CA VAL A 138 -0.15 14.69 8.47
C VAL A 138 1.32 14.30 8.60
N ALA A 139 2.02 14.00 7.51
CA ALA A 139 3.43 13.65 7.56
C ALA A 139 4.31 14.80 8.07
N ASN A 140 3.95 16.04 7.73
CA ASN A 140 4.69 17.23 8.16
C ASN A 140 4.42 17.59 9.64
N GLN A 141 3.20 17.41 10.13
CA GLN A 141 2.79 17.79 11.48
C GLN A 141 1.88 16.71 12.11
N PRO A 142 2.42 15.54 12.47
CA PRO A 142 1.63 14.46 13.05
C PRO A 142 1.06 14.85 14.41
N GLY A 143 -0.14 14.36 14.72
CA GLY A 143 -0.81 14.54 16.00
C GLY A 143 -1.49 15.90 16.22
N THR A 144 -1.54 16.77 15.21
CA THR A 144 -2.04 18.14 15.34
C THR A 144 -3.41 18.34 14.68
N LEU A 145 -3.43 18.71 13.38
CA LEU A 145 -4.64 19.20 12.68
C LEU A 145 -5.59 18.10 12.20
N HIS A 146 -5.05 16.96 11.78
CA HIS A 146 -5.79 15.90 11.11
C HIS A 146 -5.65 14.58 11.87
N ASN A 147 -6.20 14.53 13.08
CA ASN A 147 -6.12 13.36 13.95
C ASN A 147 -7.51 12.96 14.47
N PRO A 148 -8.02 11.76 14.16
CA PRO A 148 -7.45 10.79 13.24
C PRO A 148 -7.50 11.23 11.76
N LEU A 149 -6.62 10.66 10.93
CA LEU A 149 -6.78 10.64 9.48
C LEU A 149 -7.48 9.33 9.10
N PHE A 150 -8.67 9.42 8.51
CA PHE A 150 -9.43 8.26 8.06
C PHE A 150 -9.48 8.26 6.52
N ILE A 151 -8.89 7.22 5.91
CA ILE A 151 -8.79 7.06 4.47
C ILE A 151 -9.74 5.95 4.04
N TYR A 152 -10.68 6.24 3.15
CA TYR A 152 -11.59 5.20 2.68
C TYR A 152 -11.67 5.14 1.16
N GLY A 153 -12.14 4.03 0.64
CA GLY A 153 -12.30 3.80 -0.80
C GLY A 153 -12.18 2.33 -1.18
N GLY A 154 -12.50 2.00 -2.40
CA GLY A 154 -12.50 0.64 -2.92
C GLY A 154 -11.19 -0.12 -2.70
N VAL A 155 -11.24 -1.44 -2.92
CA VAL A 155 -10.06 -2.31 -2.81
C VAL A 155 -9.06 -1.97 -3.92
N GLY A 156 -7.75 -1.97 -3.59
CA GLY A 156 -6.70 -1.80 -4.61
C GLY A 156 -6.51 -0.38 -5.13
N LEU A 157 -7.06 0.66 -4.48
CA LEU A 157 -6.94 2.06 -4.92
C LEU A 157 -5.72 2.81 -4.36
N GLY A 158 -4.89 2.16 -3.51
CA GLY A 158 -3.66 2.76 -3.01
C GLY A 158 -3.71 3.29 -1.57
N LYS A 159 -4.75 2.95 -0.76
CA LYS A 159 -4.84 3.32 0.66
C LYS A 159 -3.59 2.93 1.45
N THR A 160 -3.20 1.67 1.36
CA THR A 160 -1.99 1.13 2.01
C THR A 160 -0.73 1.86 1.56
N HIS A 161 -0.61 2.19 0.26
CA HIS A 161 0.53 2.96 -0.26
C HIS A 161 0.64 4.33 0.43
N ILE A 162 -0.46 5.07 0.52
CA ILE A 162 -0.49 6.38 1.18
C ILE A 162 -0.13 6.26 2.66
N MET A 163 -0.63 5.26 3.38
CA MET A 163 -0.29 5.04 4.79
C MET A 163 1.22 4.83 4.96
N HIS A 164 1.81 3.95 4.17
CA HIS A 164 3.26 3.73 4.21
C HIS A 164 4.06 4.96 3.77
N ALA A 165 3.56 5.72 2.78
CA ALA A 165 4.21 6.96 2.33
C ALA A 165 4.28 8.01 3.45
N ILE A 166 3.21 8.14 4.26
CA ILE A 166 3.21 8.99 5.45
C ILE A 166 4.30 8.53 6.43
N GLY A 167 4.36 7.24 6.75
CA GLY A 167 5.35 6.67 7.65
C GLY A 167 6.78 6.92 7.17
N ASN A 168 7.06 6.65 5.90
CA ASN A 168 8.36 6.88 5.30
C ASN A 168 8.79 8.36 5.35
N GLU A 169 7.87 9.29 5.12
CA GLU A 169 8.17 10.72 5.16
C GLU A 169 8.48 11.20 6.58
N ILE A 170 7.71 10.72 7.58
CA ILE A 170 7.98 11.01 8.99
C ILE A 170 9.35 10.46 9.41
N LEU A 171 9.72 9.25 8.99
CA LEU A 171 11.02 8.66 9.31
C LEU A 171 12.19 9.40 8.65
N LYS A 172 11.98 10.06 7.51
CA LYS A 172 13.01 10.93 6.92
C LYS A 172 13.30 12.15 7.79
N SER A 173 12.25 12.76 8.37
CA SER A 173 12.38 13.94 9.22
C SER A 173 12.74 13.59 10.67
N ASN A 174 12.23 12.49 11.20
CA ASN A 174 12.48 12.01 12.56
C ASN A 174 12.72 10.49 12.57
N LYS A 175 13.99 10.10 12.49
CA LYS A 175 14.40 8.68 12.49
C LYS A 175 14.06 7.93 13.79
N LYS A 176 13.78 8.65 14.89
CA LYS A 176 13.43 8.06 16.19
C LYS A 176 11.92 7.93 16.40
N ALA A 177 11.09 8.33 15.44
CA ALA A 177 9.64 8.22 15.54
C ALA A 177 9.22 6.75 15.64
N LYS A 178 8.42 6.42 16.64
CA LYS A 178 7.87 5.10 16.84
C LYS A 178 6.59 4.95 16.02
N ILE A 179 6.69 4.29 14.86
CA ILE A 179 5.57 4.06 13.95
C ILE A 179 5.17 2.60 14.00
N LEU A 180 3.89 2.34 14.24
CA LEU A 180 3.32 1.01 14.15
C LEU A 180 2.26 0.99 13.02
N TYR A 181 2.57 0.25 11.96
CA TYR A 181 1.59 -0.17 10.96
C TYR A 181 1.18 -1.61 11.22
N CYS A 182 -0.10 -1.90 11.19
CA CYS A 182 -0.63 -3.26 11.20
C CYS A 182 -2.00 -3.34 10.54
N THR A 183 -2.37 -4.53 10.11
CA THR A 183 -3.75 -4.79 9.70
C THR A 183 -4.65 -4.90 10.93
N THR A 184 -5.92 -4.60 10.76
CA THR A 184 -6.90 -4.80 11.84
C THR A 184 -6.99 -6.26 12.28
N GLU A 185 -6.79 -7.22 11.38
CA GLU A 185 -6.73 -8.64 11.74
C GLU A 185 -5.58 -8.95 12.70
N GLN A 186 -4.41 -8.37 12.46
CA GLN A 186 -3.27 -8.53 13.36
C GLN A 186 -3.54 -7.91 14.74
N PHE A 187 -4.14 -6.72 14.79
CA PHE A 187 -4.57 -6.11 16.05
C PHE A 187 -5.54 -7.01 16.84
N VAL A 188 -6.52 -7.61 16.14
CA VAL A 188 -7.48 -8.55 16.71
C VAL A 188 -6.78 -9.78 17.28
N ASN A 189 -5.87 -10.39 16.51
CA ASN A 189 -5.18 -11.61 16.94
C ASN A 189 -4.29 -11.32 18.15
N ASP A 190 -3.51 -10.25 18.13
CA ASP A 190 -2.69 -9.83 19.27
C ASP A 190 -3.52 -9.57 20.53
N PHE A 191 -4.70 -8.97 20.37
CA PHE A 191 -5.62 -8.75 21.50
C PHE A 191 -6.16 -10.07 22.05
N ILE A 192 -6.60 -10.99 21.19
CA ILE A 192 -7.07 -12.31 21.59
C ILE A 192 -5.98 -13.08 22.34
N ASP A 193 -4.76 -13.04 21.84
CA ASP A 193 -3.62 -13.72 22.48
C ASP A 193 -3.29 -13.10 23.84
N SER A 194 -3.46 -11.78 23.98
CA SER A 194 -3.26 -11.08 25.25
C SER A 194 -4.26 -11.50 26.35
N ILE A 195 -5.45 -11.97 25.95
CA ILE A 195 -6.52 -12.40 26.90
C ILE A 195 -6.42 -13.90 27.19
N ARG A 196 -6.10 -14.73 26.18
CA ARG A 196 -6.10 -16.21 26.31
C ARG A 196 -5.12 -16.72 27.37
N ASN A 197 -4.01 -16.05 27.53
CA ASN A 197 -2.95 -16.43 28.46
C ASN A 197 -3.07 -15.71 29.81
N ASN A 198 -4.28 -15.63 30.34
CA ASN A 198 -4.72 -14.87 31.53
C ASN A 198 -3.99 -15.19 32.85
N LYS A 199 -2.95 -16.04 32.85
CA LYS A 199 -2.14 -16.32 34.06
C LYS A 199 -1.05 -15.29 34.33
N ASP A 200 -0.66 -14.52 33.31
CA ASP A 200 0.39 -13.51 33.43
C ASP A 200 -0.12 -12.15 32.90
N ASN A 201 -0.22 -11.17 33.80
CA ASN A 201 -0.47 -9.76 33.47
C ASN A 201 0.54 -9.19 32.43
N GLU A 202 1.59 -9.94 32.10
CA GLU A 202 2.68 -9.56 31.23
C GLU A 202 2.25 -9.45 29.75
N GLN A 203 1.38 -10.32 29.25
CA GLN A 203 0.94 -10.25 27.86
C GLN A 203 -0.03 -9.08 27.62
N ASN A 204 -0.90 -8.79 28.57
CA ASN A 204 -1.72 -7.58 28.53
C ASN A 204 -0.85 -6.31 28.56
N LYS A 205 0.24 -6.32 29.34
CA LYS A 205 1.20 -5.23 29.40
C LYS A 205 1.91 -5.07 28.06
N ARG A 206 2.41 -6.15 27.46
CA ARG A 206 3.06 -6.17 26.14
C ARG A 206 2.13 -5.64 25.03
N PHE A 207 0.84 -6.05 25.03
CA PHE A 207 -0.15 -5.53 24.09
C PHE A 207 -0.30 -4.01 24.23
N ARG A 208 -0.45 -3.50 25.47
CA ARG A 208 -0.55 -2.07 25.73
C ARG A 208 0.71 -1.33 25.31
N GLU A 209 1.88 -1.84 25.64
CA GLU A 209 3.17 -1.25 25.24
C GLU A 209 3.31 -1.20 23.73
N LYS A 210 2.94 -2.27 23.00
CA LYS A 210 2.98 -2.32 21.55
C LYS A 210 2.10 -1.29 20.89
N TYR A 211 0.85 -1.13 21.33
CA TYR A 211 -0.16 -0.32 20.64
C TYR A 211 -0.34 1.09 21.20
N ARG A 212 0.08 1.35 22.43
CA ARG A 212 -0.11 2.66 23.10
C ARG A 212 1.20 3.45 23.29
N ASN A 213 2.36 2.79 23.19
CA ASN A 213 3.65 3.47 23.31
C ASN A 213 4.29 3.78 21.95
N VAL A 214 3.49 4.30 21.03
CA VAL A 214 3.88 4.69 19.68
C VAL A 214 3.61 6.18 19.44
N ASP A 215 4.31 6.79 18.49
CA ASP A 215 4.05 8.16 18.07
C ASP A 215 2.98 8.19 16.96
N ILE A 216 2.95 7.15 16.13
CA ILE A 216 1.99 7.01 15.04
C ILE A 216 1.45 5.58 15.02
N LEU A 217 0.13 5.44 15.11
CA LEU A 217 -0.59 4.17 14.92
C LEU A 217 -1.29 4.20 13.56
N MET A 218 -1.01 3.20 12.73
CA MET A 218 -1.64 2.98 11.44
C MET A 218 -2.36 1.65 11.44
N LEU A 219 -3.70 1.67 11.36
CA LEU A 219 -4.54 0.46 11.26
C LEU A 219 -5.18 0.39 9.88
N ASP A 220 -4.80 -0.63 9.14
CA ASP A 220 -5.33 -0.90 7.82
C ASP A 220 -6.56 -1.83 7.90
N ASP A 221 -7.54 -1.58 7.03
CA ASP A 221 -8.72 -2.41 6.83
C ASP A 221 -9.62 -2.56 8.08
N ILE A 222 -10.08 -1.44 8.64
CA ILE A 222 -10.95 -1.38 9.85
C ILE A 222 -12.23 -2.22 9.72
N GLN A 223 -12.71 -2.51 8.51
CA GLN A 223 -13.89 -3.35 8.29
C GLN A 223 -13.78 -4.75 8.92
N PHE A 224 -12.57 -5.26 9.18
CA PHE A 224 -12.36 -6.55 9.85
C PHE A 224 -12.65 -6.55 11.36
N LEU A 225 -13.07 -5.43 11.94
CA LEU A 225 -13.61 -5.37 13.32
C LEU A 225 -15.04 -5.89 13.43
N ALA A 226 -15.69 -6.23 12.31
CA ALA A 226 -17.07 -6.71 12.31
C ALA A 226 -17.26 -7.91 13.24
N GLY A 227 -18.26 -7.84 14.12
CA GLY A 227 -18.60 -8.92 15.05
C GLY A 227 -17.64 -9.14 16.22
N LYS A 228 -16.64 -8.25 16.45
CA LYS A 228 -15.57 -8.43 17.45
C LYS A 228 -15.67 -7.39 18.58
N THR A 229 -16.76 -7.40 19.35
CA THR A 229 -17.07 -6.39 20.36
C THR A 229 -15.95 -6.14 21.38
N GLY A 230 -15.35 -7.20 21.96
CA GLY A 230 -14.24 -7.05 22.91
C GLY A 230 -13.00 -6.37 22.30
N THR A 231 -12.73 -6.62 21.02
CA THR A 231 -11.63 -5.95 20.30
C THR A 231 -11.97 -4.50 20.00
N GLN A 232 -13.24 -4.19 19.70
CA GLN A 232 -13.70 -2.82 19.51
C GLN A 232 -13.50 -1.99 20.78
N GLU A 233 -13.79 -2.57 21.95
CA GLU A 233 -13.53 -1.94 23.24
C GLU A 233 -12.03 -1.68 23.47
N ALA A 234 -11.18 -2.66 23.20
CA ALA A 234 -9.72 -2.51 23.31
C ALA A 234 -9.18 -1.41 22.38
N LEU A 235 -9.70 -1.34 21.15
CA LEU A 235 -9.34 -0.30 20.20
C LEU A 235 -9.83 1.07 20.66
N PHE A 236 -11.02 1.18 21.22
CA PHE A 236 -11.54 2.43 21.78
C PHE A 236 -10.63 2.99 22.88
N HIS A 237 -10.18 2.14 23.80
CA HIS A 237 -9.24 2.55 24.85
C HIS A 237 -7.88 2.94 24.26
N THR A 238 -7.35 2.17 23.32
CA THR A 238 -6.08 2.47 22.64
C THR A 238 -6.15 3.80 21.89
N PHE A 239 -7.27 4.03 21.17
CA PHE A 239 -7.52 5.28 20.48
C PHE A 239 -7.51 6.47 21.44
N ASN A 240 -8.25 6.38 22.56
CA ASN A 240 -8.33 7.48 23.51
C ASN A 240 -6.97 7.79 24.14
N ASP A 241 -6.19 6.77 24.52
CA ASP A 241 -4.86 6.94 25.10
C ASP A 241 -3.93 7.67 24.12
N LEU A 242 -3.91 7.27 22.84
CA LEU A 242 -3.10 7.91 21.80
C LEU A 242 -3.56 9.35 21.50
N TYR A 243 -4.87 9.53 21.35
CA TYR A 243 -5.45 10.84 21.04
C TYR A 243 -5.19 11.87 22.14
N GLN A 244 -5.35 11.50 23.41
CA GLN A 244 -5.09 12.38 24.55
C GLN A 244 -3.61 12.76 24.63
N ASN A 245 -2.70 11.84 24.26
CA ASN A 245 -1.26 12.09 24.22
C ASN A 245 -0.79 12.75 22.91
N LYS A 246 -1.71 13.26 22.07
CA LYS A 246 -1.43 13.90 20.78
C LYS A 246 -0.61 13.02 19.83
N LYS A 247 -0.78 11.70 19.91
CA LYS A 247 -0.18 10.74 18.98
C LYS A 247 -1.05 10.63 17.74
N GLN A 248 -0.42 10.50 16.57
CA GLN A 248 -1.16 10.40 15.31
C GLN A 248 -1.81 9.04 15.15
N ILE A 249 -3.08 9.05 14.73
CA ILE A 249 -3.83 7.85 14.36
C ILE A 249 -4.22 7.95 12.88
N ILE A 250 -3.94 6.90 12.12
CA ILE A 250 -4.28 6.79 10.70
C ILE A 250 -5.04 5.48 10.52
N LEU A 251 -6.20 5.55 9.91
CA LEU A 251 -7.10 4.41 9.71
C LEU A 251 -7.45 4.27 8.24
N SER A 252 -7.58 3.05 7.76
CA SER A 252 -8.13 2.79 6.43
C SER A 252 -9.36 1.91 6.46
N SER A 253 -10.22 2.04 5.45
CA SER A 253 -11.43 1.23 5.28
C SER A 253 -11.81 1.08 3.80
N ASP A 254 -12.65 0.09 3.51
CA ASP A 254 -13.28 -0.05 2.20
C ASP A 254 -14.45 0.93 1.99
N ARG A 255 -14.98 1.54 3.09
CA ARG A 255 -16.14 2.45 3.06
C ARG A 255 -16.06 3.52 4.14
N HIS A 256 -16.93 4.53 4.02
CA HIS A 256 -17.00 5.66 4.94
C HIS A 256 -17.33 5.22 6.39
N PRO A 257 -16.80 5.89 7.46
CA PRO A 257 -17.06 5.52 8.86
C PRO A 257 -18.54 5.36 9.21
N LYS A 258 -19.41 6.20 8.67
CA LYS A 258 -20.86 6.14 8.89
C LYS A 258 -21.53 4.90 8.29
N GLU A 259 -20.92 4.25 7.33
CA GLU A 259 -21.41 3.03 6.69
C GLU A 259 -20.96 1.75 7.40
N LEU A 260 -20.06 1.88 8.39
CA LEU A 260 -19.56 0.78 9.19
C LEU A 260 -20.54 0.44 10.32
N THR A 261 -21.74 -0.04 9.97
CA THR A 261 -22.87 -0.29 10.89
C THR A 261 -22.58 -1.34 11.97
N PHE A 262 -21.54 -2.14 11.80
CA PHE A 262 -21.07 -3.13 12.78
C PHE A 262 -20.18 -2.54 13.89
N LEU A 263 -19.74 -1.30 13.74
CA LEU A 263 -18.96 -0.61 14.76
C LEU A 263 -19.87 0.03 15.80
N GLU A 264 -19.41 0.03 17.05
CA GLU A 264 -20.05 0.78 18.12
C GLU A 264 -20.07 2.28 17.82
N GLU A 265 -21.17 2.96 18.11
CA GLU A 265 -21.36 4.40 17.83
C GLU A 265 -20.21 5.27 18.36
N ARG A 266 -19.66 4.91 19.53
CA ARG A 266 -18.52 5.61 20.14
C ARG A 266 -17.25 5.56 19.27
N LEU A 267 -16.98 4.43 18.58
CA LEU A 267 -15.85 4.30 17.64
C LEU A 267 -16.13 5.05 16.35
N GLN A 268 -17.35 4.93 15.80
CA GLN A 268 -17.73 5.68 14.59
C GLN A 268 -17.59 7.19 14.81
N SER A 269 -18.01 7.69 15.96
CA SER A 269 -17.86 9.09 16.35
C SER A 269 -16.39 9.50 16.41
N ARG A 270 -15.52 8.67 17.01
CA ARG A 270 -14.09 8.92 17.09
C ARG A 270 -13.42 8.93 15.72
N PHE A 271 -13.75 7.98 14.84
CA PHE A 271 -13.19 7.93 13.50
C PHE A 271 -13.61 9.12 12.64
N SER A 272 -14.83 9.61 12.86
CA SER A 272 -15.38 10.77 12.16
C SER A 272 -14.94 12.12 12.77
N SER A 273 -14.30 12.13 13.94
CA SER A 273 -13.91 13.38 14.62
C SER A 273 -12.74 14.11 13.97
N GLY A 274 -11.94 13.41 13.18
CA GLY A 274 -10.80 13.97 12.46
C GLY A 274 -11.10 14.26 10.99
N LEU A 275 -10.08 14.10 10.15
CA LEU A 275 -10.21 14.27 8.71
C LEU A 275 -10.53 12.93 8.03
N THR A 276 -11.69 12.85 7.38
CA THR A 276 -12.09 11.71 6.57
C THR A 276 -11.94 12.07 5.10
N VAL A 277 -11.17 11.27 4.36
CA VAL A 277 -10.87 11.48 2.92
C VAL A 277 -11.07 10.21 2.13
N ASP A 278 -11.57 10.35 0.91
CA ASP A 278 -11.79 9.23 -0.01
C ASP A 278 -10.67 9.08 -1.05
N ILE A 279 -10.54 7.86 -1.52
CA ILE A 279 -9.82 7.54 -2.75
C ILE A 279 -10.81 6.86 -3.68
N SER A 280 -11.07 7.49 -4.82
CA SER A 280 -11.92 6.92 -5.87
C SER A 280 -11.10 6.29 -7.01
N THR A 281 -11.78 5.58 -7.90
CA THR A 281 -11.13 4.95 -9.07
C THR A 281 -10.43 6.00 -9.94
N PRO A 282 -9.17 5.71 -10.36
CA PRO A 282 -8.42 6.64 -11.19
C PRO A 282 -9.03 6.74 -12.60
N ASP A 283 -9.01 7.95 -13.17
CA ASP A 283 -9.31 8.18 -14.57
C ASP A 283 -8.26 7.54 -15.49
N LEU A 284 -8.55 7.48 -16.79
CA LEU A 284 -7.68 6.84 -17.78
C LEU A 284 -6.28 7.49 -17.80
N GLU A 285 -6.20 8.81 -17.69
CA GLU A 285 -4.93 9.54 -17.70
C GLU A 285 -4.06 9.16 -16.48
N THR A 286 -4.69 9.08 -15.32
CA THR A 286 -4.02 8.64 -14.08
C THR A 286 -3.57 7.18 -14.19
N ARG A 287 -4.37 6.28 -14.77
CA ARG A 287 -3.99 4.88 -14.99
C ARG A 287 -2.78 4.75 -15.94
N ILE A 288 -2.78 5.52 -17.03
CA ILE A 288 -1.62 5.59 -17.95
C ILE A 288 -0.36 6.06 -17.21
N ALA A 289 -0.47 7.12 -16.41
CA ALA A 289 0.66 7.63 -15.64
C ALA A 289 1.17 6.61 -14.60
N ILE A 290 0.27 5.86 -13.97
CA ILE A 290 0.64 4.76 -13.04
C ILE A 290 1.42 3.68 -13.78
N LEU A 291 0.92 3.20 -14.92
CA LEU A 291 1.60 2.16 -15.73
C LEU A 291 2.97 2.61 -16.18
N GLN A 292 3.09 3.82 -16.73
CA GLN A 292 4.37 4.37 -17.16
C GLN A 292 5.37 4.45 -16.02
N LYS A 293 4.94 4.96 -14.86
CA LYS A 293 5.79 5.06 -13.68
C LYS A 293 6.23 3.70 -13.16
N LYS A 294 5.32 2.72 -13.13
CA LYS A 294 5.63 1.34 -12.71
C LYS A 294 6.57 0.63 -13.69
N ALA A 295 6.37 0.80 -15.00
CA ALA A 295 7.26 0.29 -16.04
C ALA A 295 8.66 0.88 -15.91
N PHE A 296 8.76 2.20 -15.70
CA PHE A 296 10.02 2.89 -15.46
C PHE A 296 10.81 2.30 -14.29
N TYR A 297 10.18 2.08 -13.12
CA TYR A 297 10.85 1.47 -11.97
C TYR A 297 11.24 0.00 -12.16
N LYS A 298 10.60 -0.68 -13.12
CA LYS A 298 10.96 -2.05 -13.51
C LYS A 298 11.97 -2.11 -14.68
N ASN A 299 12.45 -0.95 -15.17
CA ASN A 299 13.32 -0.81 -16.33
C ASN A 299 12.75 -1.46 -17.61
N VAL A 300 11.43 -1.37 -17.79
CA VAL A 300 10.73 -1.88 -18.99
C VAL A 300 10.24 -0.69 -19.80
N ASN A 301 10.57 -0.68 -21.07
CA ASN A 301 10.08 0.32 -22.01
C ASN A 301 8.78 -0.19 -22.66
N LEU A 302 7.69 0.55 -22.44
CA LEU A 302 6.38 0.24 -23.03
C LEU A 302 6.00 1.33 -24.02
N PRO A 303 5.70 0.97 -25.29
CA PRO A 303 5.11 1.91 -26.24
C PRO A 303 3.79 2.48 -25.70
N ILE A 304 3.47 3.70 -26.11
CA ILE A 304 2.27 4.40 -25.58
C ILE A 304 0.97 3.66 -25.93
N GLU A 305 0.93 3.00 -27.09
CA GLU A 305 -0.23 2.22 -27.54
C GLU A 305 -0.48 1.02 -26.62
N VAL A 306 0.60 0.38 -26.14
CA VAL A 306 0.55 -0.74 -25.18
C VAL A 306 0.08 -0.25 -23.84
N VAL A 307 0.63 0.87 -23.35
CA VAL A 307 0.20 1.48 -22.08
C VAL A 307 -1.27 1.86 -22.12
N TYR A 308 -1.70 2.49 -23.21
CA TYR A 308 -3.10 2.87 -23.42
C TYR A 308 -4.02 1.65 -23.42
N PHE A 309 -3.66 0.60 -24.17
CA PHE A 309 -4.44 -0.63 -24.25
C PHE A 309 -4.62 -1.30 -22.88
N ILE A 310 -3.55 -1.41 -22.08
CA ILE A 310 -3.63 -1.98 -20.71
C ILE A 310 -4.48 -1.07 -19.82
N ALA A 311 -4.27 0.26 -19.87
CA ALA A 311 -5.02 1.21 -19.06
C ALA A 311 -6.51 1.22 -19.37
N GLU A 312 -6.91 1.01 -20.62
CA GLU A 312 -8.30 0.92 -21.06
C GLU A 312 -8.95 -0.41 -20.67
N SER A 313 -8.19 -1.51 -20.75
CA SER A 313 -8.68 -2.86 -20.45
C SER A 313 -8.90 -3.12 -18.97
N PHE A 314 -8.22 -2.40 -18.08
CA PHE A 314 -8.29 -2.58 -16.61
C PHE A 314 -8.66 -1.25 -15.93
N ASP A 315 -9.94 -1.04 -15.69
CA ASP A 315 -10.50 0.20 -15.14
C ASP A 315 -10.96 0.10 -13.67
N SER A 316 -11.04 -1.11 -13.12
CA SER A 316 -11.63 -1.38 -11.82
C SER A 316 -10.77 -0.87 -10.65
N ASN A 317 -9.48 -1.23 -10.64
CA ASN A 317 -8.56 -0.89 -9.56
C ASN A 317 -7.08 -0.98 -9.98
N ILE A 318 -6.21 -0.34 -9.18
CA ILE A 318 -4.77 -0.27 -9.46
C ILE A 318 -4.08 -1.64 -9.28
N ARG A 319 -4.59 -2.53 -8.41
CA ARG A 319 -3.99 -3.87 -8.22
C ARG A 319 -4.13 -4.73 -9.47
N GLU A 320 -5.27 -4.71 -10.13
CA GLU A 320 -5.48 -5.42 -11.40
C GLU A 320 -4.59 -4.83 -12.49
N LEU A 321 -4.50 -3.51 -12.55
CA LEU A 321 -3.62 -2.80 -13.50
C LEU A 321 -2.16 -3.19 -13.32
N GLU A 322 -1.67 -3.24 -12.07
CA GLU A 322 -0.30 -3.68 -11.74
C GLU A 322 -0.10 -5.17 -12.01
N GLY A 323 -1.11 -6.01 -11.73
CA GLY A 323 -1.10 -7.43 -12.04
C GLY A 323 -0.98 -7.70 -13.52
N ALA A 324 -1.76 -6.98 -14.34
CA ALA A 324 -1.69 -7.06 -15.79
C ALA A 324 -0.30 -6.67 -16.32
N LEU A 325 0.26 -5.55 -15.85
CA LEU A 325 1.61 -5.15 -16.21
C LEU A 325 2.65 -6.22 -15.84
N GLN A 326 2.54 -6.82 -14.66
CA GLN A 326 3.48 -7.85 -14.22
C GLN A 326 3.36 -9.13 -15.05
N LYS A 327 2.15 -9.53 -15.42
CA LYS A 327 1.89 -10.68 -16.30
C LYS A 327 2.48 -10.48 -17.68
N VAL A 328 2.31 -9.28 -18.24
CA VAL A 328 2.92 -8.89 -19.53
C VAL A 328 4.43 -9.00 -19.49
N ILE A 329 5.06 -8.40 -18.47
CA ILE A 329 6.52 -8.43 -18.32
C ILE A 329 7.02 -9.88 -18.22
N PHE A 330 6.34 -10.70 -17.41
CA PHE A 330 6.72 -12.12 -17.23
C PHE A 330 6.54 -12.92 -18.52
N TYR A 331 5.41 -12.73 -19.25
CA TYR A 331 5.18 -13.39 -20.52
C TYR A 331 6.27 -13.05 -21.56
N CYS A 332 6.59 -11.76 -21.70
CA CYS A 332 7.62 -11.33 -22.63
C CYS A 332 9.01 -11.87 -22.28
N GLN A 333 9.35 -11.95 -20.98
CA GLN A 333 10.60 -12.57 -20.53
C GLN A 333 10.67 -14.07 -20.86
N LEU A 334 9.57 -14.81 -20.75
CA LEU A 334 9.52 -16.24 -21.11
C LEU A 334 9.70 -16.47 -22.61
N GLU A 335 9.07 -15.61 -23.44
CA GLU A 335 9.13 -15.72 -24.90
C GLU A 335 10.40 -15.10 -25.50
N GLY A 336 11.24 -14.43 -24.68
CA GLY A 336 12.42 -13.71 -25.14
C GLY A 336 12.07 -12.55 -26.09
N ARG A 337 10.92 -11.90 -25.87
CA ARG A 337 10.38 -10.78 -26.66
C ARG A 337 10.28 -9.52 -25.82
N GLU A 338 10.27 -8.36 -26.48
CA GLU A 338 9.95 -7.08 -25.85
C GLU A 338 8.43 -6.84 -25.90
N PRO A 339 7.85 -6.14 -24.92
CA PRO A 339 6.42 -5.77 -24.90
C PRO A 339 6.15 -4.58 -25.84
N ASP A 340 6.43 -4.75 -27.13
CA ASP A 340 6.48 -3.67 -28.13
C ASP A 340 5.21 -3.51 -28.97
N SER A 341 4.28 -4.46 -28.89
CA SER A 341 3.03 -4.44 -29.67
C SER A 341 1.81 -4.87 -28.86
N VAL A 342 0.65 -4.33 -29.23
CA VAL A 342 -0.63 -4.67 -28.61
C VAL A 342 -1.01 -6.16 -28.80
N ASP A 343 -0.55 -6.79 -29.88
CA ASP A 343 -0.86 -8.20 -30.14
C ASP A 343 -0.18 -9.13 -29.14
N ILE A 344 1.08 -8.87 -28.78
CA ILE A 344 1.80 -9.59 -27.71
C ILE A 344 1.08 -9.41 -26.38
N ILE A 345 0.57 -8.21 -26.10
CA ILE A 345 -0.15 -7.92 -24.86
C ILE A 345 -1.49 -8.67 -24.80
N LYS A 346 -2.21 -8.75 -25.92
CA LYS A 346 -3.44 -9.56 -26.01
C LYS A 346 -3.16 -11.04 -25.77
N GLU A 347 -2.05 -11.57 -26.29
CA GLU A 347 -1.66 -12.95 -26.02
C GLU A 347 -1.33 -13.16 -24.52
N ALA A 348 -0.56 -12.26 -23.93
CA ALA A 348 -0.16 -12.32 -22.52
C ALA A 348 -1.35 -12.21 -21.55
N LEU A 349 -2.35 -11.40 -21.90
CA LEU A 349 -3.51 -11.08 -21.06
C LEU A 349 -4.81 -11.76 -21.53
N LYS A 350 -4.73 -12.74 -22.43
CA LYS A 350 -5.89 -13.38 -23.05
C LYS A 350 -6.95 -13.79 -22.01
N ASP A 351 -6.54 -14.51 -20.99
CA ASP A 351 -7.47 -15.01 -19.96
C ASP A 351 -8.06 -13.88 -19.09
N ASP A 352 -7.32 -12.77 -18.88
CA ASP A 352 -7.76 -11.65 -18.06
C ASP A 352 -8.66 -10.71 -18.84
N ILE A 353 -8.39 -10.50 -20.12
CA ILE A 353 -9.20 -9.64 -21.00
C ILE A 353 -10.49 -10.33 -21.40
N ASP A 354 -10.49 -11.65 -21.61
CA ASP A 354 -11.71 -12.41 -21.89
C ASP A 354 -12.67 -12.39 -20.69
N VAL A 355 -12.14 -12.35 -19.46
CA VAL A 355 -12.93 -12.16 -18.23
C VAL A 355 -13.42 -10.71 -18.11
N SER A 356 -12.60 -9.71 -18.50
CA SER A 356 -12.98 -8.29 -18.46
C SER A 356 -13.85 -7.88 -19.66
N ASN A 357 -13.75 -8.56 -20.81
CA ASN A 357 -14.61 -8.39 -21.99
C ASN A 357 -15.99 -9.06 -21.85
N HIS A 358 -16.34 -9.62 -20.72
CA HIS A 358 -17.73 -9.68 -20.31
C HIS A 358 -18.21 -8.25 -19.96
N ILE A 359 -18.05 -7.34 -20.96
CA ILE A 359 -18.71 -6.04 -20.95
C ILE A 359 -20.17 -6.38 -20.67
N LEU A 360 -20.64 -5.90 -19.52
CA LEU A 360 -22.05 -5.91 -19.20
C LEU A 360 -22.76 -5.16 -20.31
N SER A 361 -23.16 -5.89 -21.37
CA SER A 361 -23.80 -5.36 -22.55
C SER A 361 -25.29 -5.68 -22.51
N LEU A 362 -26.06 -4.95 -23.30
CA LEU A 362 -27.48 -5.29 -23.55
C LEU A 362 -27.62 -6.76 -23.88
N ASP A 363 -26.74 -7.28 -24.73
CA ASP A 363 -26.73 -8.67 -25.18
C ASP A 363 -26.45 -9.65 -24.04
N THR A 364 -25.43 -9.37 -23.18
CA THR A 364 -25.08 -10.23 -22.05
C THR A 364 -26.26 -10.38 -21.07
N ILE A 365 -26.96 -9.29 -20.76
CA ILE A 365 -28.10 -9.30 -19.85
C ILE A 365 -29.27 -10.05 -20.46
N VAL A 366 -29.56 -9.83 -21.76
CA VAL A 366 -30.63 -10.53 -22.48
C VAL A 366 -30.32 -12.01 -22.61
N ASP A 367 -29.10 -12.40 -22.94
CA ASP A 367 -28.68 -13.79 -23.06
C ASP A 367 -28.74 -14.54 -21.72
N ALA A 368 -28.35 -13.90 -20.62
CA ALA A 368 -28.49 -14.46 -19.25
C ALA A 368 -30.00 -14.66 -18.91
N THR A 369 -30.83 -13.66 -19.22
CA THR A 369 -32.28 -13.75 -18.99
C THR A 369 -32.91 -14.84 -19.85
N CYS A 370 -32.51 -14.95 -21.12
CA CYS A 370 -32.95 -16.00 -22.03
C CYS A 370 -32.60 -17.40 -21.52
N SER A 371 -31.36 -17.56 -21.03
CA SER A 371 -30.89 -18.82 -20.45
C SER A 371 -31.68 -19.21 -19.20
N TYR A 372 -31.96 -18.24 -18.31
CA TYR A 372 -32.73 -18.49 -17.09
C TYR A 372 -34.15 -18.95 -17.37
N PHE A 373 -34.84 -18.34 -18.34
CA PHE A 373 -36.23 -18.67 -18.72
C PHE A 373 -36.33 -19.74 -19.80
N ASN A 374 -35.21 -20.21 -20.34
CA ASN A 374 -35.12 -21.12 -21.47
C ASN A 374 -35.93 -20.61 -22.70
N ILE A 375 -35.71 -19.36 -23.09
CA ILE A 375 -36.39 -18.63 -24.17
C ILE A 375 -35.34 -18.20 -25.20
N LYS A 376 -35.68 -18.22 -26.49
CA LYS A 376 -34.80 -17.73 -27.55
C LYS A 376 -34.73 -16.20 -27.56
N LYS A 377 -33.57 -15.65 -27.90
CA LYS A 377 -33.32 -14.20 -27.95
C LYS A 377 -34.28 -13.45 -28.89
N GLU A 378 -34.60 -14.04 -30.04
CA GLU A 378 -35.54 -13.47 -31.01
C GLU A 378 -36.96 -13.35 -30.45
N GLU A 379 -37.34 -14.20 -29.50
CA GLU A 379 -38.66 -14.18 -28.86
C GLU A 379 -38.76 -13.09 -27.81
N ILE A 380 -37.68 -12.88 -27.05
CA ILE A 380 -37.64 -11.82 -26.00
C ILE A 380 -37.63 -10.43 -26.66
N ILE A 381 -36.85 -10.23 -27.72
CA ILE A 381 -36.79 -8.99 -28.50
C ILE A 381 -38.05 -8.77 -29.30
N GLY A 382 -38.63 -9.82 -29.88
CA GLY A 382 -39.75 -9.78 -30.79
C GLY A 382 -41.10 -9.38 -30.17
N LYS A 383 -42.17 -9.49 -30.98
CA LYS A 383 -43.53 -9.03 -30.64
C LYS A 383 -44.36 -10.08 -29.90
N LYS A 384 -43.82 -11.26 -29.56
CA LYS A 384 -44.59 -12.33 -28.90
C LYS A 384 -45.14 -11.86 -27.54
N LYS A 385 -46.40 -12.24 -27.24
CA LYS A 385 -47.14 -11.80 -26.04
C LYS A 385 -47.42 -12.93 -25.04
N LEU A 386 -46.75 -14.09 -25.15
CA LEU A 386 -46.88 -15.14 -24.16
C LEU A 386 -46.44 -14.65 -22.79
N LYS A 387 -47.16 -14.98 -21.72
CA LYS A 387 -46.97 -14.46 -20.37
C LYS A 387 -45.51 -14.60 -19.89
N GLN A 388 -44.90 -15.75 -20.12
CA GLN A 388 -43.52 -16.03 -19.74
C GLN A 388 -42.52 -15.16 -20.52
N ILE A 389 -42.72 -14.94 -21.82
CA ILE A 389 -41.85 -14.10 -22.64
C ILE A 389 -41.97 -12.61 -22.25
N VAL A 390 -43.21 -12.19 -21.92
CA VAL A 390 -43.45 -10.80 -21.47
C VAL A 390 -42.78 -10.55 -20.13
N GLN A 391 -42.83 -11.49 -19.19
CA GLN A 391 -42.17 -11.40 -17.88
C GLN A 391 -40.66 -11.37 -18.06
N ALA A 392 -40.08 -12.29 -18.82
CA ALA A 392 -38.64 -12.30 -19.09
C ALA A 392 -38.18 -10.99 -19.74
N ARG A 393 -38.95 -10.45 -20.70
CA ARG A 393 -38.65 -9.16 -21.32
C ARG A 393 -38.68 -8.01 -20.34
N GLN A 394 -39.66 -7.98 -19.43
CA GLN A 394 -39.77 -6.93 -18.41
C GLN A 394 -38.60 -7.00 -17.43
N ILE A 395 -38.18 -8.18 -17.01
CA ILE A 395 -37.01 -8.40 -16.17
C ILE A 395 -35.73 -7.97 -16.92
N ALA A 396 -35.54 -8.33 -18.20
CA ALA A 396 -34.37 -7.90 -18.97
C ALA A 396 -34.31 -6.37 -19.10
N ILE A 397 -35.45 -5.71 -19.41
CA ILE A 397 -35.52 -4.24 -19.47
C ILE A 397 -35.14 -3.60 -18.13
N TYR A 398 -35.67 -4.13 -17.03
CA TYR A 398 -35.33 -3.65 -15.69
C TYR A 398 -33.85 -3.82 -15.41
N LEU A 399 -33.28 -5.01 -15.63
CA LEU A 399 -31.86 -5.28 -15.38
C LEU A 399 -30.95 -4.42 -16.25
N ILE A 400 -31.28 -4.19 -17.52
CA ILE A 400 -30.51 -3.29 -18.40
C ILE A 400 -30.49 -1.86 -17.84
N ASN A 401 -31.64 -1.35 -17.40
CA ASN A 401 -31.71 0.00 -16.84
C ASN A 401 -30.98 0.11 -15.51
N ASP A 402 -31.14 -0.88 -14.63
CA ASP A 402 -30.54 -0.92 -13.29
C ASP A 402 -29.02 -1.12 -13.34
N MET A 403 -28.51 -1.99 -14.20
CA MET A 403 -27.09 -2.37 -14.24
C MET A 403 -26.25 -1.53 -15.22
N LEU A 404 -26.84 -1.02 -16.30
CA LEU A 404 -26.12 -0.26 -17.34
C LEU A 404 -26.41 1.23 -17.34
N GLY A 405 -27.51 1.68 -16.71
CA GLY A 405 -27.92 3.09 -16.73
C GLY A 405 -28.23 3.65 -18.12
N VAL A 406 -28.51 2.79 -19.12
CA VAL A 406 -28.68 3.18 -20.52
C VAL A 406 -29.98 3.97 -20.69
N PRO A 407 -30.02 5.02 -21.56
CA PRO A 407 -31.23 5.77 -21.82
C PRO A 407 -32.38 4.86 -22.32
N LEU A 408 -33.59 5.09 -21.82
CA LEU A 408 -34.78 4.27 -22.11
C LEU A 408 -35.10 4.18 -23.62
N ALA A 409 -34.76 5.23 -24.37
CA ALA A 409 -34.91 5.23 -25.82
C ALA A 409 -34.02 4.18 -26.51
N THR A 410 -32.78 4.02 -26.01
CA THR A 410 -31.82 3.02 -26.52
C THR A 410 -32.32 1.61 -26.20
N ILE A 411 -32.86 1.39 -25.00
CA ILE A 411 -33.46 0.13 -24.58
C ILE A 411 -34.67 -0.19 -25.51
N GLY A 412 -35.52 0.81 -25.80
CA GLY A 412 -36.64 0.67 -26.68
C GLY A 412 -36.25 0.25 -28.12
N SER A 413 -35.22 0.86 -28.65
CA SER A 413 -34.65 0.53 -29.95
C SER A 413 -34.15 -0.92 -30.00
N TYR A 414 -33.45 -1.37 -28.97
CA TYR A 414 -32.94 -2.75 -28.88
C TYR A 414 -34.06 -3.79 -28.83
N PHE A 415 -35.14 -3.52 -28.10
CA PHE A 415 -36.33 -4.42 -28.04
C PHE A 415 -37.31 -4.26 -29.22
N GLY A 416 -36.79 -4.06 -30.41
CA GLY A 416 -37.59 -4.05 -31.66
C GLY A 416 -38.36 -2.74 -31.90
N GLY A 417 -37.79 -1.60 -31.49
CA GLY A 417 -38.35 -0.27 -31.69
C GLY A 417 -39.57 0.01 -30.82
N ARG A 418 -39.58 -0.44 -29.59
CA ARG A 418 -40.68 -0.19 -28.64
C ARG A 418 -40.64 1.24 -28.16
N ASP A 419 -41.85 1.81 -28.02
CA ASP A 419 -42.01 3.14 -27.47
C ASP A 419 -41.44 3.24 -26.03
N HIS A 420 -40.82 4.38 -25.72
CA HIS A 420 -40.21 4.65 -24.41
C HIS A 420 -41.22 4.50 -23.27
N THR A 421 -42.51 4.81 -23.49
CA THR A 421 -43.59 4.62 -22.50
C THR A 421 -43.77 3.16 -22.10
N THR A 422 -43.61 2.23 -23.08
CA THR A 422 -43.62 0.80 -22.82
C THR A 422 -42.44 0.33 -21.97
N ILE A 423 -41.28 0.94 -22.17
CA ILE A 423 -40.07 0.63 -21.43
C ILE A 423 -40.17 1.17 -19.99
N ILE A 424 -40.66 2.40 -19.80
CA ILE A 424 -40.95 2.98 -18.48
C ILE A 424 -41.92 2.08 -17.71
N TYR A 425 -43.04 1.71 -18.33
CA TYR A 425 -44.03 0.81 -17.72
C TYR A 425 -43.40 -0.54 -17.28
N ALA A 426 -42.55 -1.12 -18.11
CA ALA A 426 -41.89 -2.38 -17.80
C ALA A 426 -40.95 -2.25 -16.59
N ARG A 427 -40.16 -1.17 -16.53
CA ARG A 427 -39.26 -0.84 -15.39
C ARG A 427 -40.04 -0.64 -14.11
N ASP A 428 -41.00 0.28 -14.12
CA ASP A 428 -41.77 0.68 -12.93
C ASP A 428 -42.57 -0.50 -12.36
N LYS A 429 -43.13 -1.34 -13.26
CA LYS A 429 -43.78 -2.56 -12.87
C LYS A 429 -42.84 -3.51 -12.14
N MET A 430 -41.62 -3.73 -12.66
CA MET A 430 -40.65 -4.62 -12.04
C MET A 430 -40.16 -4.06 -10.69
N GLU A 431 -39.94 -2.76 -10.56
CA GLU A 431 -39.59 -2.10 -9.28
C GLU A 431 -40.65 -2.33 -8.20
N ASN A 432 -41.93 -2.30 -8.60
CA ASN A 432 -43.04 -2.56 -7.67
C ASN A 432 -43.19 -4.06 -7.34
N GLU A 433 -43.00 -4.93 -8.32
CA GLU A 433 -43.11 -6.38 -8.13
C GLU A 433 -41.95 -6.93 -7.29
N ILE A 434 -40.75 -6.38 -7.37
CA ILE A 434 -39.59 -6.74 -6.50
C ILE A 434 -39.94 -6.51 -5.01
N LYS A 435 -40.66 -5.43 -4.68
CA LYS A 435 -41.03 -5.09 -3.32
C LYS A 435 -42.14 -5.97 -2.75
N SER A 436 -43.00 -6.52 -3.60
CA SER A 436 -44.23 -7.26 -3.19
C SER A 436 -44.18 -8.76 -3.46
N ASN A 437 -43.25 -9.26 -4.31
CA ASN A 437 -43.20 -10.63 -4.78
C ASN A 437 -41.81 -11.25 -4.64
N ASN A 438 -41.64 -12.06 -3.61
CA ASN A 438 -40.37 -12.75 -3.32
C ASN A 438 -39.86 -13.63 -4.46
N LEU A 439 -40.75 -14.22 -5.28
CA LEU A 439 -40.36 -15.06 -6.43
C LEU A 439 -39.64 -14.23 -7.50
N ILE A 440 -40.16 -13.05 -7.82
CA ILE A 440 -39.54 -12.16 -8.83
C ILE A 440 -38.23 -11.59 -8.29
N SER A 441 -38.18 -11.22 -7.02
CA SER A 441 -36.95 -10.79 -6.37
C SER A 441 -35.84 -11.85 -6.44
N ASN A 442 -36.18 -13.13 -6.19
CA ASN A 442 -35.23 -14.23 -6.30
C ASN A 442 -34.77 -14.48 -7.73
N GLN A 443 -35.72 -14.46 -8.72
CA GLN A 443 -35.38 -14.60 -10.13
C GLN A 443 -34.37 -13.52 -10.60
N ILE A 444 -34.61 -12.27 -10.21
CA ILE A 444 -33.71 -11.17 -10.55
C ILE A 444 -32.33 -11.36 -9.90
N LYS A 445 -32.30 -11.81 -8.65
CA LYS A 445 -31.06 -12.11 -7.94
C LYS A 445 -30.27 -13.25 -8.61
N ASP A 446 -30.96 -14.30 -9.01
CA ASP A 446 -30.34 -15.44 -9.68
C ASP A 446 -29.79 -15.04 -11.05
N ILE A 447 -30.52 -14.23 -11.83
CA ILE A 447 -30.06 -13.73 -13.13
C ILE A 447 -28.85 -12.77 -12.92
N LYS A 448 -28.88 -11.89 -11.94
CA LYS A 448 -27.71 -11.05 -11.60
C LYS A 448 -26.47 -11.89 -11.24
N ASN A 449 -26.66 -12.95 -10.47
CA ASN A 449 -25.57 -13.89 -10.15
C ASN A 449 -25.06 -14.64 -11.39
N MET A 450 -25.94 -14.99 -12.33
CA MET A 450 -25.55 -15.61 -13.60
C MET A 450 -24.76 -14.66 -14.49
N ILE A 451 -25.09 -13.36 -14.49
CA ILE A 451 -24.38 -12.32 -15.23
C ILE A 451 -23.00 -12.10 -14.64
N GLN A 452 -22.85 -12.09 -13.30
CA GLN A 452 -21.59 -11.90 -12.60
C GLN A 452 -20.65 -13.11 -12.64
N LYS A 453 -21.17 -14.30 -12.90
CA LYS A 453 -20.38 -15.56 -13.00
C LYS A 453 -19.96 -15.89 -14.41
N ARG A 454 -20.45 -15.18 -15.42
CA ARG A 454 -20.05 -15.32 -16.81
C ARG A 454 -18.96 -14.34 -17.16
#